data_ebb49c4e6118b792e9c48868ee5113eb
#
_entry.id   ebb49c4e6118b792e9c48868ee5113eb
#
_cell.length_a   1.000
_cell.length_b   1.000
_cell.length_c   1.000
_cell.angle_alpha   90.00
_cell.angle_beta   90.00
_cell.angle_gamma   90.00
#
_symmetry.space_group_name_H-M   'P 1'
#
loop_
_entity.id
_entity.type
_entity.pdbx_description
1 polymer ?
#
loop_
_entity_poly.entity_id
_entity_poly.type
_entity_poly.pdbx_seq_one_letter_code
_entity_poly.pdbx_strand_id
1 'polypeptide(L)'
;RRPPRSTLSSSSAASDVYKRQFIECQKMYEEQVKWAKEAGVDFIVAETISWVEEMKIALKAIKDEGLIAVANYAIPRGEKTRDGYSVVDACKIIEDLGADVVGLNCYRGPDMTMKHLKDIRKNVSCHVAGLPVPYRTTEKDPTFLNIKDNQCDCIPGDNAFPIALDNLYCNRFEMAEFAKDCVQQNINFIGICCGAEPHHVREMALAVGKKPISSKYSPDMTKHFHHGTDKSLKKVNKEIKY
;
A
#
# COMPACT_ATOMS: atom_id res chain seq x y z
N ARG A 1 21.16 13.04 -40.62
CA ARG A 1 21.63 11.65 -40.46
C ARG A 1 21.51 11.33 -38.97
N ARG A 2 20.68 10.35 -38.60
CA ARG A 2 20.64 9.79 -37.24
C ARG A 2 21.96 9.02 -37.02
N PRO A 3 22.60 9.16 -35.85
CA PRO A 3 23.73 8.28 -35.52
C PRO A 3 23.25 6.82 -35.51
N PRO A 4 24.08 5.86 -35.89
CA PRO A 4 23.72 4.44 -35.85
C PRO A 4 23.36 4.08 -34.41
N ARG A 5 22.24 3.38 -34.22
CA ARG A 5 21.94 2.70 -32.96
C ARG A 5 23.09 1.74 -32.69
N SER A 6 23.87 2.00 -31.68
CA SER A 6 24.78 1.01 -31.15
C SER A 6 23.91 -0.16 -30.68
N THR A 7 23.99 -1.28 -31.37
CA THR A 7 23.60 -2.56 -30.80
C THR A 7 24.49 -2.76 -29.60
N LEU A 8 23.93 -2.60 -28.41
CA LEU A 8 24.58 -3.02 -27.18
C LEU A 8 24.71 -4.54 -27.26
N SER A 9 25.81 -5.00 -27.86
CA SER A 9 26.31 -6.33 -27.59
C SER A 9 26.50 -6.44 -26.09
N SER A 10 26.26 -7.61 -25.51
CA SER A 10 26.54 -7.97 -24.13
C SER A 10 28.00 -7.71 -23.79
N SER A 11 28.39 -6.46 -23.69
CA SER A 11 29.75 -6.06 -23.38
C SER A 11 29.95 -6.14 -21.87
N SER A 12 31.12 -6.51 -21.44
CA SER A 12 31.56 -6.45 -20.05
C SER A 12 31.24 -5.12 -19.40
N ALA A 13 31.29 -4.02 -20.14
CA ALA A 13 30.98 -2.69 -19.68
C ALA A 13 29.51 -2.51 -19.24
N ALA A 14 28.53 -3.06 -19.97
CA ALA A 14 27.12 -3.01 -19.56
C ALA A 14 26.90 -3.84 -18.29
N SER A 15 27.55 -5.01 -18.18
CA SER A 15 27.53 -5.83 -16.96
C SER A 15 28.17 -5.11 -15.77
N ASP A 16 29.24 -4.35 -15.99
CA ASP A 16 29.91 -3.61 -14.93
C ASP A 16 29.11 -2.38 -14.45
N VAL A 17 28.42 -1.69 -15.35
CA VAL A 17 27.47 -0.61 -14.98
C VAL A 17 26.34 -1.18 -14.15
N TYR A 18 25.76 -2.30 -14.55
CA TYR A 18 24.69 -2.95 -13.82
C TYR A 18 25.14 -3.39 -12.42
N LYS A 19 26.31 -4.00 -12.30
CA LYS A 19 26.90 -4.38 -11.00
C LYS A 19 27.15 -3.18 -10.10
N ARG A 20 27.61 -2.04 -10.64
CA ARG A 20 27.79 -0.81 -9.86
C ARG A 20 26.48 -0.29 -9.31
N GLN A 21 25.40 -0.28 -10.10
CA GLN A 21 24.10 0.13 -9.64
C GLN A 21 23.60 -0.71 -8.47
N PHE A 22 23.78 -2.04 -8.52
CA PHE A 22 23.47 -2.93 -7.41
C PHE A 22 24.26 -2.59 -6.14
N ILE A 23 25.55 -2.38 -6.27
CA ILE A 23 26.42 -2.05 -5.13
C ILE A 23 26.02 -0.70 -4.50
N GLU A 24 25.70 0.29 -5.31
CA GLU A 24 25.24 1.60 -4.82
C GLU A 24 23.90 1.48 -4.12
N CYS A 25 22.93 0.78 -4.71
CA CYS A 25 21.64 0.50 -4.12
C CYS A 25 21.78 -0.23 -2.77
N GLN A 26 22.61 -1.25 -2.71
CA GLN A 26 22.88 -2.01 -1.49
C GLN A 26 23.42 -1.09 -0.38
N LYS A 27 24.41 -0.26 -0.67
CA LYS A 27 24.97 0.66 0.32
C LYS A 27 23.93 1.64 0.86
N MET A 28 23.03 2.12 0.00
CA MET A 28 21.95 3.03 0.44
C MET A 28 20.99 2.35 1.41
N TYR A 29 20.62 1.09 1.16
CA TYR A 29 19.78 0.32 2.10
C TYR A 29 20.52 -0.01 3.39
N GLU A 30 21.78 -0.46 3.31
CA GLU A 30 22.62 -0.75 4.49
C GLU A 30 22.76 0.46 5.42
N GLU A 31 22.97 1.65 4.84
CA GLU A 31 23.07 2.90 5.61
C GLU A 31 21.76 3.22 6.33
N GLN A 32 20.60 3.15 5.65
CA GLN A 32 19.30 3.43 6.25
C GLN A 32 18.95 2.41 7.34
N VAL A 33 19.19 1.12 7.08
CA VAL A 33 18.95 0.04 8.05
C VAL A 33 19.79 0.21 9.30
N LYS A 34 21.06 0.60 9.12
CA LYS A 34 21.95 0.89 10.25
C LYS A 34 21.44 2.03 11.13
N TRP A 35 21.00 3.14 10.52
CA TRP A 35 20.41 4.25 11.27
C TRP A 35 19.15 3.82 12.04
N ALA A 36 18.30 3.03 11.41
CA ALA A 36 17.09 2.51 12.06
C ALA A 36 17.44 1.59 13.24
N LYS A 37 18.41 0.70 13.08
CA LYS A 37 18.91 -0.17 14.17
C LYS A 37 19.50 0.62 15.32
N GLU A 38 20.33 1.62 15.03
CA GLU A 38 20.92 2.51 16.04
C GLU A 38 19.84 3.29 16.82
N ALA A 39 18.72 3.62 16.15
CA ALA A 39 17.57 4.26 16.76
C ALA A 39 16.70 3.28 17.60
N GLY A 40 16.96 1.98 17.54
CA GLY A 40 16.27 0.96 18.34
C GLY A 40 14.88 0.60 17.84
N VAL A 41 14.67 0.53 16.50
CA VAL A 41 13.40 0.11 15.93
C VAL A 41 13.15 -1.39 16.14
N ASP A 42 11.87 -1.78 16.27
CA ASP A 42 11.48 -3.18 16.44
C ASP A 42 11.49 -3.95 15.12
N PHE A 43 11.21 -3.28 13.99
CA PHE A 43 11.15 -3.85 12.64
C PHE A 43 11.36 -2.78 11.57
N ILE A 44 11.63 -3.22 10.34
CA ILE A 44 11.74 -2.33 9.18
C ILE A 44 10.68 -2.70 8.15
N VAL A 45 10.05 -1.68 7.56
CA VAL A 45 9.14 -1.82 6.44
C VAL A 45 9.87 -1.36 5.17
N ALA A 46 10.25 -2.32 4.31
CA ALA A 46 10.68 -2.06 2.95
C ALA A 46 9.43 -1.98 2.07
N GLU A 47 9.07 -0.78 1.63
CA GLU A 47 7.80 -0.55 0.94
C GLU A 47 7.93 0.26 -0.34
N THR A 48 6.91 0.19 -1.18
CA THR A 48 6.80 0.91 -2.46
C THR A 48 7.88 0.50 -3.47
N ILE A 49 8.40 -0.70 -3.31
CA ILE A 49 9.37 -1.30 -4.21
C ILE A 49 8.63 -2.06 -5.31
N SER A 50 9.02 -1.83 -6.57
CA SER A 50 8.35 -2.41 -7.75
C SER A 50 9.16 -3.50 -8.45
N TRP A 51 10.36 -3.78 -7.99
CA TRP A 51 11.31 -4.74 -8.57
C TRP A 51 11.67 -5.82 -7.55
N VAL A 52 11.65 -7.07 -7.95
CA VAL A 52 12.03 -8.18 -7.05
C VAL A 52 13.51 -8.09 -6.70
N GLU A 53 14.37 -7.78 -7.67
CA GLU A 53 15.81 -7.67 -7.44
C GLU A 53 16.16 -6.54 -6.44
N GLU A 54 15.47 -5.41 -6.49
CA GLU A 54 15.64 -4.33 -5.52
C GLU A 54 15.16 -4.77 -4.12
N MET A 55 14.01 -5.45 -4.04
CA MET A 55 13.50 -5.96 -2.77
C MET A 55 14.46 -6.98 -2.13
N LYS A 56 15.12 -7.82 -2.92
CA LYS A 56 16.15 -8.75 -2.42
C LYS A 56 17.31 -8.01 -1.74
N ILE A 57 17.74 -6.89 -2.33
CA ILE A 57 18.82 -6.06 -1.77
C ILE A 57 18.37 -5.42 -0.44
N ALA A 58 17.18 -4.83 -0.42
CA ALA A 58 16.61 -4.24 0.79
C ALA A 58 16.44 -5.28 1.90
N LEU A 59 15.84 -6.44 1.57
CA LEU A 59 15.65 -7.54 2.50
C LEU A 59 16.98 -8.04 3.09
N LYS A 60 17.99 -8.24 2.22
CA LYS A 60 19.31 -8.66 2.68
C LYS A 60 19.90 -7.69 3.69
N ALA A 61 19.86 -6.40 3.43
CA ALA A 61 20.35 -5.38 4.35
C ALA A 61 19.64 -5.46 5.72
N ILE A 62 18.30 -5.65 5.73
CA ILE A 62 17.52 -5.76 6.96
C ILE A 62 17.89 -7.04 7.74
N LYS A 63 17.97 -8.18 7.05
CA LYS A 63 18.24 -9.49 7.68
C LYS A 63 19.69 -9.61 8.15
N ASP A 64 20.66 -9.01 7.48
CA ASP A 64 22.07 -8.96 7.91
C ASP A 64 22.20 -8.24 9.27
N GLU A 65 21.33 -7.27 9.57
CA GLU A 65 21.27 -6.57 10.85
C GLU A 65 20.40 -7.28 11.90
N GLY A 66 19.83 -8.44 11.58
CA GLY A 66 19.02 -9.27 12.48
C GLY A 66 17.64 -8.68 12.82
N LEU A 67 17.12 -7.78 11.96
CA LEU A 67 15.83 -7.12 12.19
C LEU A 67 14.68 -7.90 11.53
N ILE A 68 13.48 -7.68 12.05
CA ILE A 68 12.23 -8.16 11.43
C ILE A 68 11.98 -7.36 10.14
N ALA A 69 11.69 -8.05 9.05
CA ALA A 69 11.48 -7.47 7.72
C ALA A 69 10.03 -7.57 7.27
N VAL A 70 9.38 -6.43 7.05
CA VAL A 70 8.10 -6.32 6.35
C VAL A 70 8.39 -5.86 4.92
N ALA A 71 8.11 -6.71 3.93
CA ALA A 71 8.46 -6.47 2.53
C ALA A 71 7.20 -6.29 1.67
N ASN A 72 6.91 -5.04 1.26
CA ASN A 72 5.72 -4.68 0.52
C ASN A 72 6.04 -4.19 -0.88
N TYR A 73 5.46 -4.89 -1.86
CA TYR A 73 5.54 -4.47 -3.25
C TYR A 73 4.50 -3.41 -3.58
N ALA A 74 4.89 -2.50 -4.46
CA ALA A 74 3.98 -1.56 -5.10
C ALA A 74 3.95 -1.84 -6.61
N ILE A 75 2.77 -2.14 -7.14
CA ILE A 75 2.58 -2.51 -8.54
C ILE A 75 1.88 -1.36 -9.27
N PRO A 76 2.64 -0.49 -9.95
CA PRO A 76 2.10 0.75 -10.52
C PRO A 76 1.28 0.52 -11.79
N ARG A 77 1.50 -0.58 -12.50
CA ARG A 77 0.80 -0.92 -13.75
C ARG A 77 0.65 -2.42 -13.90
N GLY A 78 -0.49 -2.85 -14.43
CA GLY A 78 -0.74 -4.27 -14.69
C GLY A 78 -0.77 -5.13 -13.42
N GLU A 79 -0.36 -6.38 -13.56
CA GLU A 79 -0.48 -7.42 -12.53
C GLU A 79 0.89 -8.01 -12.14
N LYS A 80 1.97 -7.37 -12.58
CA LYS A 80 3.33 -7.86 -12.41
C LYS A 80 4.28 -6.80 -11.87
N THR A 81 5.34 -7.24 -11.22
CA THR A 81 6.49 -6.39 -10.90
C THR A 81 7.14 -5.86 -12.19
N ARG A 82 7.96 -4.84 -12.07
CA ARG A 82 8.62 -4.25 -13.25
C ARG A 82 9.61 -5.19 -13.92
N ASP A 83 10.13 -6.17 -13.20
CA ASP A 83 10.99 -7.25 -13.69
C ASP A 83 10.23 -8.52 -14.08
N GLY A 84 8.88 -8.45 -14.14
CA GLY A 84 8.03 -9.42 -14.83
C GLY A 84 7.46 -10.54 -13.98
N TYR A 85 7.72 -10.60 -12.67
CA TYR A 85 7.16 -11.62 -11.78
C TYR A 85 5.68 -11.33 -11.48
N SER A 86 4.87 -12.38 -11.31
CA SER A 86 3.56 -12.22 -10.72
C SER A 86 3.69 -11.75 -9.26
N VAL A 87 2.66 -11.09 -8.74
CA VAL A 87 2.67 -10.63 -7.34
C VAL A 87 2.89 -11.79 -6.38
N VAL A 88 2.26 -12.93 -6.65
CA VAL A 88 2.41 -14.15 -5.83
C VAL A 88 3.83 -14.69 -5.87
N ASP A 89 4.42 -14.84 -7.07
CA ASP A 89 5.79 -15.34 -7.19
C ASP A 89 6.79 -14.38 -6.52
N ALA A 90 6.59 -13.07 -6.69
CA ALA A 90 7.42 -12.06 -6.03
C ALA A 90 7.39 -12.21 -4.50
N CYS A 91 6.20 -12.37 -3.90
CA CYS A 91 6.06 -12.58 -2.46
C CYS A 91 6.69 -13.90 -1.99
N LYS A 92 6.53 -14.99 -2.75
CA LYS A 92 7.17 -16.29 -2.44
C LYS A 92 8.70 -16.19 -2.45
N ILE A 93 9.27 -15.56 -3.47
CA ILE A 93 10.72 -15.37 -3.57
C ILE A 93 11.27 -14.66 -2.34
N ILE A 94 10.57 -13.64 -1.87
CA ILE A 94 11.00 -12.83 -0.71
C ILE A 94 10.75 -13.58 0.61
N GLU A 95 9.68 -14.36 0.71
CA GLU A 95 9.46 -15.26 1.84
C GLU A 95 10.59 -16.30 1.95
N ASP A 96 10.95 -16.95 0.84
CA ASP A 96 12.04 -17.95 0.78
C ASP A 96 13.40 -17.34 1.18
N LEU A 97 13.57 -16.04 1.02
CA LEU A 97 14.75 -15.29 1.44
C LEU A 97 14.66 -14.76 2.89
N GLY A 98 13.60 -15.08 3.61
CA GLY A 98 13.47 -14.84 5.04
C GLY A 98 12.72 -13.56 5.43
N ALA A 99 11.88 -13.00 4.56
CA ALA A 99 10.94 -11.95 4.96
C ALA A 99 9.94 -12.48 5.98
N ASP A 100 9.72 -11.74 7.05
CA ASP A 100 8.79 -12.13 8.12
C ASP A 100 7.33 -11.78 7.74
N VAL A 101 7.15 -10.75 6.94
CA VAL A 101 5.88 -10.30 6.40
C VAL A 101 6.06 -9.93 4.92
N VAL A 102 5.16 -10.39 4.06
CA VAL A 102 5.15 -10.01 2.64
C VAL A 102 3.80 -9.43 2.26
N GLY A 103 3.75 -8.55 1.28
CA GLY A 103 2.46 -7.99 0.87
C GLY A 103 2.54 -6.87 -0.15
N LEU A 104 1.50 -6.04 -0.11
CA LEU A 104 1.32 -4.93 -1.04
C LEU A 104 1.06 -3.63 -0.31
N ASN A 105 1.61 -2.55 -0.83
CA ASN A 105 1.25 -1.20 -0.45
C ASN A 105 1.05 -0.30 -1.66
N CYS A 106 0.35 0.82 -1.45
CA CYS A 106 0.17 1.90 -2.40
C CYS A 106 -0.52 1.52 -3.72
N TYR A 107 -0.69 2.48 -4.59
CA TYR A 107 -1.29 2.48 -5.94
C TYR A 107 -2.73 2.00 -6.03
N ARG A 108 -3.11 0.90 -5.38
CA ARG A 108 -4.43 0.27 -5.50
C ARG A 108 -5.31 0.60 -4.31
N GLY A 109 -6.59 0.79 -4.58
CA GLY A 109 -7.61 0.94 -3.53
C GLY A 109 -7.90 -0.38 -2.82
N PRO A 110 -8.75 -0.33 -1.77
CA PRO A 110 -9.03 -1.47 -0.90
C PRO A 110 -9.43 -2.75 -1.66
N ASP A 111 -10.41 -2.65 -2.55
CA ASP A 111 -10.95 -3.81 -3.27
C ASP A 111 -9.94 -4.44 -4.22
N MET A 112 -9.19 -3.60 -4.95
CA MET A 112 -8.18 -4.08 -5.89
C MET A 112 -6.97 -4.67 -5.17
N THR A 113 -6.61 -4.13 -4.00
CA THR A 113 -5.55 -4.70 -3.16
C THR A 113 -6.01 -6.04 -2.59
N MET A 114 -7.24 -6.15 -2.07
CA MET A 114 -7.77 -7.36 -1.45
C MET A 114 -7.75 -8.57 -2.40
N LYS A 115 -8.01 -8.37 -3.69
CA LYS A 115 -7.91 -9.44 -4.69
C LYS A 115 -6.55 -10.12 -4.66
N HIS A 116 -5.48 -9.33 -4.73
CA HIS A 116 -4.11 -9.84 -4.69
C HIS A 116 -3.74 -10.43 -3.33
N LEU A 117 -4.17 -9.80 -2.24
CA LEU A 117 -3.87 -10.29 -0.89
C LEU A 117 -4.43 -11.69 -0.64
N LYS A 118 -5.63 -11.99 -1.14
CA LYS A 118 -6.24 -13.33 -1.06
C LYS A 118 -5.38 -14.38 -1.77
N ASP A 119 -4.81 -14.03 -2.92
CA ASP A 119 -3.97 -14.96 -3.67
C ASP A 119 -2.58 -15.09 -3.05
N ILE A 120 -1.99 -14.00 -2.56
CA ILE A 120 -0.77 -14.06 -1.77
C ILE A 120 -0.98 -14.98 -0.56
N ARG A 121 -2.04 -14.76 0.25
CA ARG A 121 -2.29 -15.51 1.48
C ARG A 121 -2.39 -17.03 1.26
N LYS A 122 -2.95 -17.46 0.14
CA LYS A 122 -3.04 -18.90 -0.22
C LYS A 122 -1.69 -19.53 -0.55
N ASN A 123 -0.69 -18.73 -0.90
CA ASN A 123 0.57 -19.21 -1.48
C ASN A 123 1.80 -18.96 -0.62
N VAL A 124 1.67 -18.24 0.51
CA VAL A 124 2.76 -17.98 1.44
C VAL A 124 2.41 -18.48 2.84
N SER A 125 3.39 -18.78 3.67
CA SER A 125 3.22 -19.23 5.05
C SER A 125 3.44 -18.10 6.07
N CYS A 126 4.30 -17.14 5.74
CA CYS A 126 4.59 -15.98 6.59
C CYS A 126 3.38 -15.04 6.74
N HIS A 127 3.52 -13.98 7.51
CA HIS A 127 2.48 -12.97 7.65
C HIS A 127 2.26 -12.19 6.35
N VAL A 128 1.02 -11.70 6.14
CA VAL A 128 0.67 -10.92 4.95
C VAL A 128 0.29 -9.50 5.35
N ALA A 129 0.81 -8.54 4.56
CA ALA A 129 0.57 -7.12 4.72
C ALA A 129 -0.35 -6.56 3.62
N GLY A 130 -1.28 -5.69 4.01
CA GLY A 130 -2.13 -4.94 3.09
C GLY A 130 -2.23 -3.47 3.48
N LEU A 131 -1.69 -2.58 2.63
CA LEU A 131 -1.68 -1.13 2.85
C LEU A 131 -2.15 -0.39 1.57
N PRO A 132 -3.46 -0.44 1.24
CA PRO A 132 -4.01 0.23 0.07
C PRO A 132 -3.93 1.76 0.18
N VAL A 133 -4.15 2.44 -0.93
CA VAL A 133 -4.49 3.86 -0.91
C VAL A 133 -5.99 4.04 -0.65
N PRO A 134 -6.45 5.12 -0.02
CA PRO A 134 -7.87 5.36 0.25
C PRO A 134 -8.62 5.92 -0.98
N TYR A 135 -8.45 5.31 -2.13
CA TYR A 135 -9.16 5.70 -3.35
C TYR A 135 -9.89 4.52 -3.96
N ARG A 136 -11.10 4.76 -4.49
CA ARG A 136 -11.91 3.75 -5.18
C ARG A 136 -11.33 3.49 -6.54
N THR A 137 -10.50 2.45 -6.64
CA THR A 137 -9.95 1.94 -7.90
C THR A 137 -10.80 0.78 -8.42
N THR A 138 -10.76 0.52 -9.72
CA THR A 138 -11.57 -0.50 -10.39
C THR A 138 -10.69 -1.45 -11.19
N GLU A 139 -11.26 -2.51 -11.74
CA GLU A 139 -10.52 -3.40 -12.65
C GLU A 139 -10.03 -2.68 -13.92
N LYS A 140 -10.81 -1.73 -14.40
CA LYS A 140 -10.45 -0.92 -15.57
C LYS A 140 -9.31 0.06 -15.24
N ASP A 141 -9.40 0.68 -14.07
CA ASP A 141 -8.43 1.66 -13.58
C ASP A 141 -7.91 1.22 -12.21
N PRO A 142 -7.01 0.22 -12.17
CA PRO A 142 -6.67 -0.47 -10.92
C PRO A 142 -5.75 0.33 -10.00
N THR A 143 -5.18 1.43 -10.45
CA THR A 143 -4.31 2.30 -9.65
C THR A 143 -4.79 3.74 -9.67
N PHE A 144 -4.61 4.46 -8.56
CA PHE A 144 -5.05 5.85 -8.45
C PHE A 144 -4.37 6.80 -9.47
N LEU A 145 -3.22 6.42 -9.99
CA LEU A 145 -2.52 7.18 -11.04
C LEU A 145 -3.25 7.16 -12.40
N ASN A 146 -4.09 6.18 -12.63
CA ASN A 146 -4.74 5.94 -13.92
C ASN A 146 -6.26 6.14 -13.88
N ILE A 147 -6.82 6.50 -12.71
CA ILE A 147 -8.26 6.73 -12.59
C ILE A 147 -8.67 7.87 -13.51
N LYS A 148 -9.75 7.62 -14.26
CA LYS A 148 -10.35 8.59 -15.14
C LYS A 148 -11.53 9.28 -14.47
N ASP A 149 -11.64 10.58 -14.68
CA ASP A 149 -12.82 11.36 -14.35
C ASP A 149 -13.23 12.13 -15.61
N ASN A 150 -14.30 11.68 -16.26
CA ASN A 150 -14.80 12.26 -17.51
C ASN A 150 -15.31 13.71 -17.33
N GLN A 151 -15.41 14.18 -16.10
CA GLN A 151 -15.85 15.54 -15.78
C GLN A 151 -14.67 16.48 -15.51
N CYS A 152 -13.46 15.93 -15.40
CA CYS A 152 -12.25 16.69 -15.17
C CYS A 152 -11.44 16.81 -16.47
N ASP A 153 -11.36 18.01 -17.02
CA ASP A 153 -10.47 18.36 -18.13
C ASP A 153 -9.17 19.06 -17.68
N CYS A 154 -8.90 19.03 -16.37
CA CYS A 154 -7.77 19.73 -15.74
C CYS A 154 -6.42 19.17 -16.21
N ILE A 155 -6.38 17.88 -16.55
CA ILE A 155 -5.19 17.17 -17.03
C ILE A 155 -5.53 16.42 -18.32
N PRO A 156 -4.65 16.49 -19.33
CA PRO A 156 -4.89 15.77 -20.59
C PRO A 156 -5.17 14.28 -20.38
N GLY A 157 -6.21 13.78 -21.05
CA GLY A 157 -6.61 12.37 -21.00
C GLY A 157 -7.51 12.02 -19.84
N ASP A 158 -8.25 12.97 -19.28
CA ASP A 158 -9.26 12.78 -18.21
C ASP A 158 -8.70 12.15 -16.93
N ASN A 159 -7.42 12.34 -16.64
CA ASN A 159 -6.79 11.78 -15.44
C ASN A 159 -7.19 12.58 -14.20
N ALA A 160 -7.72 11.90 -13.18
CA ALA A 160 -8.04 12.53 -11.90
C ALA A 160 -6.79 12.88 -11.07
N PHE A 161 -5.75 12.04 -11.12
CA PHE A 161 -4.49 12.31 -10.42
C PHE A 161 -3.67 13.39 -11.16
N PRO A 162 -3.08 14.38 -10.43
CA PRO A 162 -3.03 14.49 -8.97
C PRO A 162 -4.09 15.42 -8.33
N ILE A 163 -4.95 16.09 -9.08
CA ILE A 163 -5.71 17.25 -8.60
C ILE A 163 -7.23 17.07 -8.47
N ALA A 164 -7.78 15.93 -8.85
CA ALA A 164 -9.23 15.67 -8.85
C ALA A 164 -9.58 14.31 -8.22
N LEU A 165 -8.89 13.93 -7.13
CA LEU A 165 -9.11 12.64 -6.47
C LEU A 165 -10.20 12.67 -5.40
N ASP A 166 -10.73 13.84 -5.05
CA ASP A 166 -11.68 14.01 -3.95
C ASP A 166 -12.93 13.13 -4.10
N ASN A 167 -13.51 13.09 -5.28
CA ASN A 167 -14.71 12.29 -5.57
C ASN A 167 -14.48 10.77 -5.45
N LEU A 168 -13.23 10.35 -5.51
CA LEU A 168 -12.81 8.95 -5.50
C LEU A 168 -12.33 8.50 -4.13
N TYR A 169 -12.33 9.41 -3.15
CA TYR A 169 -11.81 9.18 -1.82
C TYR A 169 -12.71 8.25 -1.03
N CYS A 170 -12.13 7.18 -0.50
CA CYS A 170 -12.81 6.27 0.41
C CYS A 170 -13.10 6.95 1.74
N ASN A 171 -14.29 6.80 2.25
CA ASN A 171 -14.58 7.24 3.60
C ASN A 171 -14.01 6.28 4.65
N ARG A 172 -14.02 6.69 5.93
CA ARG A 172 -13.47 5.89 7.03
C ARG A 172 -14.15 4.53 7.22
N PHE A 173 -15.42 4.39 6.84
CA PHE A 173 -16.16 3.14 6.99
C PHE A 173 -15.79 2.13 5.92
N GLU A 174 -15.52 2.58 4.69
CA GLU A 174 -14.98 1.71 3.63
C GLU A 174 -13.62 1.14 4.03
N MET A 175 -12.76 1.96 4.64
CA MET A 175 -11.48 1.49 5.16
C MET A 175 -11.62 0.56 6.37
N ALA A 176 -12.63 0.80 7.21
CA ALA A 176 -12.96 -0.10 8.32
C ALA A 176 -13.42 -1.48 7.82
N GLU A 177 -14.22 -1.54 6.75
CA GLU A 177 -14.60 -2.82 6.12
C GLU A 177 -13.39 -3.54 5.52
N PHE A 178 -12.50 -2.83 4.82
CA PHE A 178 -11.24 -3.41 4.36
C PHE A 178 -10.45 -4.06 5.51
N ALA A 179 -10.36 -3.39 6.66
CA ALA A 179 -9.64 -3.94 7.81
C ALA A 179 -10.31 -5.22 8.37
N LYS A 180 -11.65 -5.28 8.41
CA LYS A 180 -12.40 -6.49 8.79
C LYS A 180 -12.15 -7.63 7.81
N ASP A 181 -12.19 -7.33 6.51
CA ASP A 181 -11.93 -8.33 5.46
C ASP A 181 -10.50 -8.88 5.58
N CYS A 182 -9.52 -8.03 5.88
CA CYS A 182 -8.15 -8.46 6.14
C CYS A 182 -8.10 -9.51 7.27
N VAL A 183 -8.76 -9.23 8.40
CA VAL A 183 -8.81 -10.18 9.54
C VAL A 183 -9.47 -11.49 9.13
N GLN A 184 -10.59 -11.44 8.41
CA GLN A 184 -11.30 -12.64 7.93
C GLN A 184 -10.45 -13.49 6.98
N GLN A 185 -9.57 -12.87 6.21
CA GLN A 185 -8.65 -13.53 5.28
C GLN A 185 -7.30 -13.89 5.92
N ASN A 186 -7.15 -13.73 7.24
CA ASN A 186 -5.88 -13.96 7.95
C ASN A 186 -4.71 -13.11 7.40
N ILE A 187 -4.99 -11.85 7.08
CA ILE A 187 -4.02 -10.83 6.74
C ILE A 187 -3.73 -10.05 8.01
N ASN A 188 -2.46 -10.03 8.45
CA ASN A 188 -2.09 -9.71 9.84
C ASN A 188 -1.48 -8.31 10.01
N PHE A 189 -0.84 -7.77 8.98
CA PHE A 189 -0.25 -6.44 8.98
C PHE A 189 -1.14 -5.51 8.14
N ILE A 190 -1.95 -4.71 8.83
CA ILE A 190 -3.00 -3.91 8.18
C ILE A 190 -2.68 -2.43 8.36
N GLY A 191 -2.67 -1.71 7.27
CA GLY A 191 -2.40 -0.28 7.25
C GLY A 191 -3.05 0.41 6.06
N ILE A 192 -2.54 1.58 5.74
CA ILE A 192 -3.03 2.43 4.66
C ILE A 192 -1.89 3.30 4.15
N CYS A 193 -1.90 3.63 2.88
CA CYS A 193 -0.84 4.37 2.20
C CYS A 193 -1.27 5.79 1.80
N CYS A 194 -0.69 6.32 0.74
CA CYS A 194 -0.84 7.71 0.26
C CYS A 194 -2.28 8.21 0.24
N GLY A 195 -2.48 9.42 0.77
CA GLY A 195 -3.81 10.03 0.89
C GLY A 195 -4.55 9.67 2.18
N ALA A 196 -3.98 8.82 3.03
CA ALA A 196 -4.59 8.45 4.30
C ALA A 196 -4.70 9.63 5.27
N GLU A 197 -5.79 9.64 6.01
CA GLU A 197 -6.05 10.59 7.09
C GLU A 197 -6.15 9.87 8.44
N PRO A 198 -5.87 10.53 9.57
CA PRO A 198 -5.91 9.90 10.89
C PRO A 198 -7.22 9.20 11.21
N HIS A 199 -8.35 9.70 10.69
CA HIS A 199 -9.67 9.11 10.92
C HIS A 199 -9.83 7.74 10.23
N HIS A 200 -9.16 7.49 9.11
CA HIS A 200 -9.16 6.17 8.48
C HIS A 200 -8.49 5.13 9.38
N VAL A 201 -7.28 5.43 9.85
CA VAL A 201 -6.51 4.53 10.74
C VAL A 201 -7.28 4.24 12.02
N ARG A 202 -7.91 5.27 12.60
CA ARG A 202 -8.72 5.13 13.81
C ARG A 202 -9.89 4.16 13.60
N GLU A 203 -10.66 4.32 12.54
CA GLU A 203 -11.82 3.46 12.26
C GLU A 203 -11.39 2.03 11.88
N MET A 204 -10.29 1.89 11.13
CA MET A 204 -9.69 0.58 10.86
C MET A 204 -9.29 -0.13 12.15
N ALA A 205 -8.61 0.58 13.07
CA ALA A 205 -8.22 0.04 14.36
C ALA A 205 -9.44 -0.39 15.21
N LEU A 206 -10.48 0.43 15.25
CA LEU A 206 -11.73 0.10 15.94
C LEU A 206 -12.41 -1.12 15.33
N ALA A 207 -12.42 -1.23 14.01
CA ALA A 207 -13.03 -2.33 13.28
C ALA A 207 -12.39 -3.70 13.59
N VAL A 208 -11.10 -3.71 13.93
CA VAL A 208 -10.36 -4.92 14.32
C VAL A 208 -10.22 -5.09 15.85
N GLY A 209 -11.06 -4.39 16.61
CA GLY A 209 -11.14 -4.53 18.06
C GLY A 209 -10.06 -3.78 18.86
N LYS A 210 -9.26 -2.93 18.22
CA LYS A 210 -8.31 -2.07 18.92
C LYS A 210 -9.02 -0.82 19.44
N LYS A 211 -8.53 -0.27 20.54
CA LYS A 211 -9.08 0.97 21.14
C LYS A 211 -7.98 2.00 21.33
N PRO A 212 -7.49 2.64 20.26
CA PRO A 212 -6.49 3.70 20.38
C PRO A 212 -7.05 4.88 21.18
N ILE A 213 -6.17 5.66 21.80
CA ILE A 213 -6.55 6.84 22.58
C ILE A 213 -7.39 7.82 21.74
N SER A 214 -7.11 7.92 20.46
CA SER A 214 -7.86 8.73 19.48
C SER A 214 -9.31 8.28 19.26
N SER A 215 -9.73 7.10 19.75
CA SER A 215 -11.11 6.60 19.66
C SER A 215 -12.12 7.55 20.33
N LYS A 216 -11.68 8.34 21.31
CA LYS A 216 -12.53 9.37 21.94
C LYS A 216 -13.02 10.45 20.96
N TYR A 217 -12.38 10.59 19.81
CA TYR A 217 -12.78 11.53 18.75
C TYR A 217 -13.61 10.87 17.65
N SER A 218 -13.94 9.60 17.75
CA SER A 218 -14.85 8.94 16.81
C SER A 218 -16.26 9.55 16.98
N PRO A 219 -16.91 9.92 15.87
CA PRO A 219 -18.23 10.53 15.96
C PRO A 219 -19.28 9.52 16.43
N ASP A 220 -20.10 9.95 17.37
CA ASP A 220 -21.32 9.23 17.75
C ASP A 220 -22.43 9.63 16.77
N MET A 221 -22.64 8.82 15.74
CA MET A 221 -23.64 9.09 14.70
C MET A 221 -25.07 9.05 15.21
N THR A 222 -25.32 8.49 16.40
CA THR A 222 -26.66 8.60 17.03
C THR A 222 -27.00 10.03 17.38
N LYS A 223 -26.00 10.89 17.56
CA LYS A 223 -26.14 12.33 17.86
C LYS A 223 -26.07 13.20 16.62
N HIS A 224 -26.07 12.63 15.43
CA HIS A 224 -26.06 13.41 14.19
C HIS A 224 -27.27 14.35 14.12
N PHE A 225 -27.03 15.59 13.73
CA PHE A 225 -28.06 16.65 13.75
C PHE A 225 -29.34 16.28 12.96
N HIS A 226 -29.20 15.70 11.77
CA HIS A 226 -30.33 15.32 10.91
C HIS A 226 -30.79 13.88 11.09
N HIS A 227 -29.85 12.96 11.21
CA HIS A 227 -30.14 11.52 11.14
C HIS A 227 -29.96 10.81 12.49
N GLY A 228 -29.61 11.55 13.54
CA GLY A 228 -29.37 10.97 14.85
C GLY A 228 -30.64 10.43 15.50
N THR A 229 -30.45 9.39 16.30
CA THR A 229 -31.51 8.68 17.03
C THR A 229 -31.46 8.92 18.54
N ASP A 230 -30.45 9.63 19.03
CA ASP A 230 -30.25 9.88 20.45
C ASP A 230 -31.46 10.64 21.06
N LYS A 231 -31.83 10.23 22.27
CA LYS A 231 -32.99 10.84 23.01
C LYS A 231 -32.75 12.29 23.39
N SER A 232 -31.48 12.71 23.51
CA SER A 232 -31.11 14.10 23.84
C SER A 232 -31.33 15.09 22.70
N LEU A 233 -31.51 14.63 21.47
CA LEU A 233 -31.79 15.49 20.32
C LEU A 233 -33.13 16.19 20.46
N LYS A 234 -33.16 17.49 20.14
CA LYS A 234 -34.39 18.26 20.13
C LYS A 234 -35.42 17.67 19.18
N LYS A 235 -36.70 17.81 19.48
CA LYS A 235 -37.80 17.27 18.67
C LYS A 235 -37.72 17.74 17.21
N VAL A 236 -37.43 19.02 16.97
CA VAL A 236 -37.29 19.61 15.65
C VAL A 236 -36.21 18.90 14.79
N ASN A 237 -35.12 18.46 15.40
CA ASN A 237 -34.07 17.70 14.69
C ASN A 237 -34.49 16.29 14.30
N LYS A 238 -35.45 15.70 15.03
CA LYS A 238 -35.97 14.36 14.75
C LYS A 238 -37.07 14.34 13.68
N GLU A 239 -37.69 15.48 13.45
CA GLU A 239 -38.81 15.65 12.51
C GLU A 239 -38.38 16.12 11.12
N ILE A 240 -37.11 16.53 10.95
CA ILE A 240 -36.57 16.89 9.64
C ILE A 240 -36.50 15.60 8.81
N LYS A 241 -37.42 15.50 7.88
CA LYS A 241 -37.41 14.43 6.84
C LYS A 241 -37.02 15.07 5.51
N TYR A 242 -36.08 14.47 4.82
CA TYR A 242 -35.73 14.82 3.45
C TYR A 242 -36.52 13.96 2.47
#